data_6ac9069909f0c8a0a28116d4b852160b
#
_entry.id   6ac9069909f0c8a0a28116d4b852160b
#
_cell.length_a   1.000
_cell.length_b   1.000
_cell.length_c   1.000
_cell.angle_alpha   90.00
_cell.angle_beta   90.00
_cell.angle_gamma   90.00
#
_symmetry.space_group_name_H-M   'P 1'
#
loop_
_entity.id
_entity.type
_entity.pdbx_description
1 polymer ?
#
loop_
_entity_poly.entity_id
_entity_poly.type
_entity_poly.pdbx_seq_one_letter_code
_entity_poly.pdbx_strand_id
1 'polypeptide(L)'
;VTPNLVDRDATAKGFEWTDLYSELDWLPDGGLNKAYEAVDRHVAHGHGDKVAMIWAGKNGEEEIYTFSDMKDQTNRWANVVTGLGLKRGDRVFIFMDRLPELYFAFFGTLKAGGVVGPLFSAFGPEPVRDRLQDSGAMIFLTQPELREKVASILPECPDVKHIIVVNKD
;
A
#
# COMPACT_ATOMS: atom_id res chain seq x y z
N VAL A 1 -19.60 1.97 25.55
CA VAL A 1 -18.26 2.26 25.00
C VAL A 1 -18.16 3.77 24.84
N THR A 2 -17.18 4.38 25.46
CA THR A 2 -16.92 5.82 25.31
C THR A 2 -16.45 6.07 23.87
N PRO A 3 -17.05 7.01 23.13
CA PRO A 3 -16.64 7.30 21.78
C PRO A 3 -15.21 7.91 21.76
N ASN A 4 -14.43 7.59 20.75
CA ASN A 4 -13.08 8.13 20.57
C ASN A 4 -13.08 9.67 20.42
N LEU A 5 -14.17 10.23 19.92
CA LEU A 5 -14.40 11.68 19.79
C LEU A 5 -15.61 12.05 20.65
N VAL A 6 -15.36 12.59 21.82
CA VAL A 6 -16.41 12.90 22.83
C VAL A 6 -17.18 14.17 22.47
N ASP A 7 -16.49 15.21 22.02
CA ASP A 7 -17.07 16.46 21.57
C ASP A 7 -16.44 16.90 20.23
N ARG A 8 -17.16 16.60 19.16
CA ARG A 8 -16.73 16.90 17.79
C ARG A 8 -16.57 18.40 17.55
N ASP A 9 -17.52 19.18 18.04
CA ASP A 9 -17.55 20.61 17.72
C ASP A 9 -16.49 21.40 18.49
N ALA A 10 -16.23 21.03 19.73
CA ALA A 10 -15.14 21.61 20.51
C ALA A 10 -13.77 21.21 19.91
N THR A 11 -13.61 19.93 19.55
CA THR A 11 -12.38 19.43 18.91
C THR A 11 -12.13 20.12 17.56
N ALA A 12 -13.15 20.25 16.72
CA ALA A 12 -13.01 20.87 15.41
C ALA A 12 -12.67 22.37 15.48
N LYS A 13 -13.17 23.07 16.50
CA LYS A 13 -12.87 24.52 16.68
C LYS A 13 -11.45 24.79 17.17
N GLY A 14 -10.87 23.86 17.95
CA GLY A 14 -9.53 24.02 18.52
C GLY A 14 -8.43 23.26 17.79
N PHE A 15 -8.73 22.53 16.70
CA PHE A 15 -7.79 21.68 16.02
C PHE A 15 -6.93 22.43 15.01
N GLU A 16 -5.63 22.34 15.20
CA GLU A 16 -4.63 22.77 14.22
C GLU A 16 -3.79 21.55 13.78
N TRP A 17 -3.47 21.45 12.49
CA TRP A 17 -2.65 20.34 11.98
C TRP A 17 -1.28 20.24 12.65
N THR A 18 -0.75 21.36 13.10
CA THR A 18 0.52 21.43 13.83
C THR A 18 0.50 20.74 15.19
N ASP A 19 -0.69 20.58 15.80
CA ASP A 19 -0.84 19.88 17.07
C ASP A 19 -0.47 18.40 16.96
N LEU A 20 -0.65 17.83 15.76
CA LEU A 20 -0.29 16.43 15.49
C LEU A 20 1.20 16.22 15.22
N TYR A 21 1.98 17.26 15.04
CA TYR A 21 3.40 17.11 14.68
C TYR A 21 4.20 16.39 15.77
N SER A 22 3.84 16.59 17.04
CA SER A 22 4.46 15.90 18.16
C SER A 22 4.02 14.43 18.31
N GLU A 23 2.98 14.01 17.61
CA GLU A 23 2.46 12.66 17.65
C GLU A 23 3.05 11.77 16.55
N LEU A 24 3.85 12.34 15.65
CA LEU A 24 4.46 11.64 14.52
C LEU A 24 5.96 11.44 14.74
N ASP A 25 6.48 10.31 14.24
CA ASP A 25 7.90 9.99 14.25
C ASP A 25 8.50 10.43 12.90
N TRP A 26 8.87 11.68 12.80
CA TRP A 26 9.47 12.25 11.59
C TRP A 26 10.76 11.53 11.21
N LEU A 27 11.02 11.43 9.89
CA LEU A 27 12.30 10.95 9.40
C LEU A 27 13.43 11.95 9.78
N PRO A 28 14.70 11.50 9.86
CA PRO A 28 15.83 12.36 10.24
C PRO A 28 16.01 13.62 9.37
N ASP A 29 15.53 13.58 8.13
CA ASP A 29 15.54 14.73 7.20
C ASP A 29 14.33 15.65 7.34
N GLY A 30 13.47 15.41 8.34
CA GLY A 30 12.23 16.14 8.55
C GLY A 30 11.10 15.74 7.61
N GLY A 31 11.29 14.69 6.81
CA GLY A 31 10.25 14.13 5.95
C GLY A 31 9.26 13.27 6.75
N LEU A 32 8.10 13.03 6.16
CA LEU A 32 7.09 12.11 6.69
C LEU A 32 6.88 10.95 5.71
N ASN A 33 7.03 9.72 6.21
CA ASN A 33 6.70 8.53 5.43
C ASN A 33 5.51 7.81 6.05
N LYS A 34 4.40 7.80 5.33
CA LYS A 34 3.15 7.20 5.82
C LYS A 34 3.30 5.71 6.17
N ALA A 35 4.12 4.95 5.44
CA ALA A 35 4.34 3.54 5.74
C ALA A 35 5.18 3.35 7.02
N TYR A 36 6.15 4.22 7.24
CA TYR A 36 6.90 4.24 8.50
C TYR A 36 5.97 4.48 9.69
N GLU A 37 5.16 5.54 9.61
CA GLU A 37 4.20 5.88 10.67
C GLU A 37 3.17 4.78 10.94
N ALA A 38 2.68 4.13 9.88
CA ALA A 38 1.63 3.11 10.01
C ALA A 38 2.16 1.73 10.44
N VAL A 39 3.44 1.42 10.21
CA VAL A 39 3.99 0.08 10.41
C VAL A 39 5.27 0.11 11.26
N ASP A 40 6.36 0.70 10.77
CA ASP A 40 7.69 0.56 11.37
C ASP A 40 7.80 1.23 12.73
N ARG A 41 7.18 2.37 12.91
CA ARG A 41 7.11 3.11 14.15
C ARG A 41 6.58 2.25 15.30
N HIS A 42 5.54 1.44 15.06
CA HIS A 42 4.99 0.57 16.09
C HIS A 42 5.99 -0.49 16.55
N VAL A 43 6.80 -1.01 15.63
CA VAL A 43 7.90 -1.93 15.97
C VAL A 43 8.99 -1.20 16.76
N ALA A 44 9.36 0.01 16.35
CA ALA A 44 10.35 0.82 17.04
C ALA A 44 9.92 1.18 18.47
N HIS A 45 8.64 1.35 18.71
CA HIS A 45 8.06 1.63 20.03
C HIS A 45 7.72 0.37 20.84
N GLY A 46 8.25 -0.81 20.47
CA GLY A 46 8.07 -2.05 21.21
C GLY A 46 6.72 -2.73 21.05
N HIS A 47 5.97 -2.41 19.99
CA HIS A 47 4.67 -2.99 19.69
C HIS A 47 4.74 -4.01 18.55
N GLY A 48 5.93 -4.53 18.24
CA GLY A 48 6.15 -5.45 17.13
C GLY A 48 5.27 -6.71 17.17
N ASP A 49 5.03 -7.24 18.35
CA ASP A 49 4.23 -8.48 18.56
C ASP A 49 2.71 -8.25 18.55
N LYS A 50 2.25 -7.00 18.53
CA LYS A 50 0.83 -6.72 18.42
C LYS A 50 0.30 -7.08 17.04
N VAL A 51 -0.94 -7.59 17.00
CA VAL A 51 -1.64 -7.85 15.75
C VAL A 51 -1.88 -6.53 15.01
N ALA A 52 -1.38 -6.47 13.78
CA ALA A 52 -1.53 -5.31 12.89
C ALA A 52 -2.62 -5.54 11.84
N MET A 53 -2.77 -6.78 11.36
CA MET A 53 -3.75 -7.14 10.35
C MET A 53 -4.28 -8.55 10.59
N ILE A 54 -5.59 -8.72 10.44
CA ILE A 54 -6.24 -10.01 10.33
C ILE A 54 -6.85 -10.06 8.93
N TRP A 55 -6.43 -11.03 8.14
CA TRP A 55 -7.01 -11.29 6.83
C TRP A 55 -7.96 -12.48 6.92
N ALA A 56 -9.17 -12.28 6.41
CA ALA A 56 -10.18 -13.33 6.32
C ALA A 56 -10.47 -13.62 4.84
N GLY A 57 -10.17 -14.82 4.42
CA GLY A 57 -10.39 -15.30 3.07
C GLY A 57 -11.85 -15.66 2.79
N LYS A 58 -12.16 -15.77 1.52
CA LYS A 58 -13.52 -16.02 1.03
C LYS A 58 -14.07 -17.39 1.47
N ASN A 59 -13.21 -18.38 1.65
CA ASN A 59 -13.59 -19.75 1.99
C ASN A 59 -13.37 -20.08 3.48
N GLY A 60 -13.14 -19.04 4.31
CA GLY A 60 -12.92 -19.18 5.75
C GLY A 60 -11.46 -19.30 6.16
N GLU A 61 -10.53 -19.05 5.24
CA GLU A 61 -9.10 -18.92 5.57
C GLU A 61 -8.91 -17.71 6.49
N GLU A 62 -7.97 -17.80 7.43
CA GLU A 62 -7.59 -16.68 8.30
C GLU A 62 -6.06 -16.62 8.38
N GLU A 63 -5.51 -15.44 8.19
CA GLU A 63 -4.10 -15.15 8.40
C GLU A 63 -3.96 -13.94 9.32
N ILE A 64 -3.06 -14.06 10.30
CA ILE A 64 -2.82 -13.00 11.29
C ILE A 64 -1.39 -12.49 11.12
N TYR A 65 -1.24 -11.18 11.01
CA TYR A 65 0.03 -10.52 10.85
C TYR A 65 0.26 -9.54 11.99
N THR A 66 1.40 -9.65 12.65
CA THR A 66 1.89 -8.67 13.64
C THR A 66 2.47 -7.44 12.94
N PHE A 67 2.79 -6.38 13.69
CA PHE A 67 3.52 -5.23 13.14
C PHE A 67 4.92 -5.63 12.66
N SER A 68 5.57 -6.59 13.33
CA SER A 68 6.85 -7.14 12.87
C SER A 68 6.71 -7.86 11.52
N ASP A 69 5.70 -8.69 11.36
CA ASP A 69 5.42 -9.37 10.09
C ASP A 69 5.14 -8.36 8.96
N MET A 70 4.29 -7.37 9.25
CA MET A 70 3.98 -6.30 8.29
C MET A 70 5.24 -5.53 7.88
N LYS A 71 6.10 -5.20 8.83
CA LYS A 71 7.39 -4.54 8.58
C LYS A 71 8.25 -5.37 7.64
N ASP A 72 8.40 -6.67 7.92
CA ASP A 72 9.23 -7.57 7.12
C ASP A 72 8.70 -7.73 5.69
N GLN A 73 7.39 -7.97 5.53
CA GLN A 73 6.77 -8.10 4.21
C GLN A 73 6.84 -6.81 3.39
N THR A 74 6.57 -5.67 4.02
CA THR A 74 6.67 -4.36 3.34
C THR A 74 8.11 -3.99 2.99
N ASN A 75 9.11 -4.38 3.80
CA ASN A 75 10.52 -4.23 3.47
C ASN A 75 10.93 -5.09 2.27
N ARG A 76 10.48 -6.36 2.23
CA ARG A 76 10.74 -7.25 1.08
C ARG A 76 10.17 -6.65 -0.21
N TRP A 77 8.93 -6.16 -0.17
CA TRP A 77 8.33 -5.49 -1.32
C TRP A 77 9.10 -4.22 -1.73
N ALA A 78 9.45 -3.36 -0.77
CA ALA A 78 10.24 -2.16 -1.04
C ALA A 78 11.57 -2.50 -1.73
N ASN A 79 12.26 -3.55 -1.29
CA ASN A 79 13.50 -4.03 -1.90
C ASN A 79 13.26 -4.53 -3.35
N VAL A 80 12.17 -5.27 -3.59
CA VAL A 80 11.82 -5.74 -4.94
C VAL A 80 11.63 -4.56 -5.88
N VAL A 81 10.76 -3.59 -5.53
CA VAL A 81 10.47 -2.47 -6.44
C VAL A 81 11.68 -1.55 -6.63
N THR A 82 12.50 -1.36 -5.60
CA THR A 82 13.77 -0.62 -5.71
C THR A 82 14.76 -1.35 -6.61
N GLY A 83 14.85 -2.68 -6.50
CA GLY A 83 15.67 -3.52 -7.38
C GLY A 83 15.21 -3.48 -8.84
N LEU A 84 13.94 -3.25 -9.10
CA LEU A 84 13.36 -3.02 -10.43
C LEU A 84 13.57 -1.57 -10.93
N GLY A 85 14.26 -0.74 -10.15
CA GLY A 85 14.62 0.62 -10.54
C GLY A 85 13.60 1.70 -10.16
N LEU A 86 12.63 1.40 -9.27
CA LEU A 86 11.69 2.40 -8.76
C LEU A 86 12.44 3.55 -8.09
N LYS A 87 12.09 4.76 -8.45
CA LYS A 87 12.58 6.01 -7.84
C LYS A 87 11.45 6.73 -7.10
N ARG A 88 11.84 7.65 -6.23
CA ARG A 88 10.87 8.50 -5.52
C ARG A 88 9.94 9.19 -6.52
N GLY A 89 8.64 9.04 -6.31
CA GLY A 89 7.58 9.59 -7.16
C GLY A 89 7.16 8.70 -8.33
N ASP A 90 7.86 7.58 -8.60
CA ASP A 90 7.38 6.60 -9.58
C ASP A 90 6.12 5.91 -9.10
N ARG A 91 5.26 5.53 -10.05
CA ARG A 91 3.92 5.00 -9.76
C ARG A 91 3.90 3.48 -9.88
N VAL A 92 3.31 2.86 -8.86
CA VAL A 92 2.99 1.43 -8.80
C VAL A 92 1.48 1.28 -8.73
N PHE A 93 0.89 0.59 -9.68
CA PHE A 93 -0.54 0.31 -9.65
C PHE A 93 -0.80 -1.14 -9.25
N ILE A 94 -1.81 -1.33 -8.39
CA ILE A 94 -2.18 -2.62 -7.84
C ILE A 94 -3.59 -2.98 -8.32
N PHE A 95 -3.70 -4.04 -9.11
CA PHE A 95 -4.96 -4.55 -9.61
C PHE A 95 -5.14 -6.00 -9.19
N MET A 96 -5.68 -6.18 -8.00
CA MET A 96 -5.87 -7.50 -7.40
C MET A 96 -7.03 -7.47 -6.40
N ASP A 97 -7.47 -8.65 -5.98
CA ASP A 97 -8.42 -8.82 -4.90
C ASP A 97 -7.78 -8.47 -3.55
N ARG A 98 -8.58 -8.51 -2.48
CA ARG A 98 -8.13 -8.15 -1.14
C ARG A 98 -7.29 -9.26 -0.52
N LEU A 99 -6.12 -9.51 -1.10
CA LEU A 99 -5.12 -10.44 -0.57
C LEU A 99 -4.15 -9.70 0.38
N PRO A 100 -3.47 -10.38 1.30
CA PRO A 100 -2.46 -9.76 2.16
C PRO A 100 -1.39 -9.01 1.37
N GLU A 101 -0.98 -9.55 0.23
CA GLU A 101 0.03 -8.98 -0.66
C GLU A 101 -0.34 -7.59 -1.18
N LEU A 102 -1.64 -7.27 -1.29
CA LEU A 102 -2.08 -5.91 -1.62
C LEU A 102 -1.57 -4.91 -0.59
N TYR A 103 -1.69 -5.22 0.69
CA TYR A 103 -1.28 -4.35 1.80
C TYR A 103 0.24 -4.28 1.90
N PHE A 104 0.94 -5.41 1.68
CA PHE A 104 2.40 -5.42 1.64
C PHE A 104 2.93 -4.55 0.51
N ALA A 105 2.33 -4.65 -0.67
CA ALA A 105 2.69 -3.84 -1.82
C ALA A 105 2.35 -2.36 -1.62
N PHE A 106 1.19 -2.08 -1.03
CA PHE A 106 0.77 -0.71 -0.74
C PHE A 106 1.77 0.01 0.17
N PHE A 107 1.99 -0.53 1.36
CA PHE A 107 2.91 0.10 2.31
C PHE A 107 4.38 0.02 1.87
N GLY A 108 4.80 -1.08 1.24
CA GLY A 108 6.17 -1.21 0.75
C GLY A 108 6.50 -0.25 -0.39
N THR A 109 5.53 0.07 -1.26
CA THR A 109 5.69 1.09 -2.29
C THR A 109 5.86 2.49 -1.68
N LEU A 110 5.03 2.83 -0.68
CA LEU A 110 5.17 4.10 0.05
C LEU A 110 6.50 4.15 0.81
N LYS A 111 6.96 3.03 1.37
CA LYS A 111 8.25 2.92 2.05
C LYS A 111 9.41 3.20 1.11
N ALA A 112 9.34 2.72 -0.13
CA ALA A 112 10.32 3.00 -1.18
C ALA A 112 10.24 4.42 -1.75
N GLY A 113 9.29 5.24 -1.29
CA GLY A 113 9.07 6.60 -1.79
C GLY A 113 8.27 6.67 -3.09
N GLY A 114 7.69 5.55 -3.53
CA GLY A 114 6.80 5.51 -4.69
C GLY A 114 5.40 6.04 -4.39
N VAL A 115 4.64 6.25 -5.45
CA VAL A 115 3.21 6.55 -5.42
C VAL A 115 2.43 5.28 -5.71
N VAL A 116 1.49 4.93 -4.86
CA VAL A 116 0.71 3.70 -5.01
C VAL A 116 -0.73 4.01 -5.44
N GLY A 117 -1.21 3.31 -6.47
CA GLY A 117 -2.56 3.42 -7.01
C GLY A 117 -3.29 2.07 -6.96
N PRO A 118 -4.07 1.76 -5.91
CA PRO A 118 -4.90 0.57 -5.92
C PRO A 118 -6.10 0.76 -6.86
N LEU A 119 -6.35 -0.25 -7.70
CA LEU A 119 -7.47 -0.30 -8.63
C LEU A 119 -8.55 -1.25 -8.09
N PHE A 120 -9.78 -0.91 -8.36
CA PHE A 120 -10.91 -1.78 -8.01
C PHE A 120 -10.90 -3.04 -8.90
N SER A 121 -10.84 -4.24 -8.30
CA SER A 121 -10.71 -5.52 -9.02
C SER A 121 -11.86 -5.81 -9.99
N ALA A 122 -13.00 -5.16 -9.83
CA ALA A 122 -14.13 -5.27 -10.76
C ALA A 122 -13.98 -4.43 -12.04
N PHE A 123 -12.96 -3.55 -12.14
CA PHE A 123 -12.77 -2.78 -13.37
C PHE A 123 -12.57 -3.68 -14.59
N GLY A 124 -13.11 -3.23 -15.72
CA GLY A 124 -12.81 -3.79 -17.04
C GLY A 124 -11.45 -3.31 -17.59
N PRO A 125 -11.08 -3.76 -18.78
CA PRO A 125 -9.81 -3.38 -19.42
C PRO A 125 -9.65 -1.86 -19.60
N GLU A 126 -10.65 -1.17 -20.16
CA GLU A 126 -10.56 0.26 -20.46
C GLU A 126 -10.27 1.13 -19.23
N PRO A 127 -11.03 1.05 -18.10
CA PRO A 127 -10.71 1.82 -16.91
C PRO A 127 -9.32 1.54 -16.33
N VAL A 128 -8.80 0.33 -16.51
CA VAL A 128 -7.43 -0.01 -16.08
C VAL A 128 -6.42 0.66 -17.00
N ARG A 129 -6.58 0.54 -18.33
CA ARG A 129 -5.72 1.18 -19.32
C ARG A 129 -5.61 2.69 -19.07
N ASP A 130 -6.75 3.37 -18.98
CA ASP A 130 -6.81 4.83 -18.83
C ASP A 130 -6.01 5.29 -17.61
N ARG A 131 -6.10 4.55 -16.49
CA ARG A 131 -5.36 4.87 -15.26
C ARG A 131 -3.87 4.60 -15.38
N LEU A 132 -3.49 3.51 -16.03
CA LEU A 132 -2.08 3.18 -16.26
C LEU A 132 -1.41 4.20 -17.18
N GLN A 133 -2.09 4.61 -18.25
CA GLN A 133 -1.60 5.61 -19.20
C GLN A 133 -1.53 7.00 -18.57
N ASP A 134 -2.62 7.48 -17.97
CA ASP A 134 -2.71 8.81 -17.37
C ASP A 134 -1.68 9.02 -16.25
N SER A 135 -1.47 7.99 -15.43
CA SER A 135 -0.47 8.05 -14.36
C SER A 135 0.97 7.85 -14.83
N GLY A 136 1.21 7.28 -16.00
CA GLY A 136 2.52 6.80 -16.42
C GLY A 136 3.06 5.74 -15.46
N ALA A 137 2.21 4.77 -15.07
CA ALA A 137 2.59 3.72 -14.12
C ALA A 137 3.76 2.90 -14.63
N MET A 138 4.82 2.76 -13.80
CA MET A 138 6.02 1.99 -14.13
C MET A 138 5.88 0.51 -13.79
N ILE A 139 5.20 0.21 -12.69
CA ILE A 139 5.01 -1.16 -12.18
C ILE A 139 3.52 -1.43 -12.04
N PHE A 140 3.10 -2.59 -12.55
CA PHE A 140 1.75 -3.09 -12.43
C PHE A 140 1.75 -4.41 -11.67
N LEU A 141 1.15 -4.42 -10.48
CA LEU A 141 0.98 -5.61 -9.65
C LEU A 141 -0.42 -6.18 -9.85
N THR A 142 -0.53 -7.48 -10.07
CA THR A 142 -1.83 -8.14 -10.30
C THR A 142 -1.79 -9.60 -9.85
N GLN A 143 -2.87 -10.32 -10.08
CA GLN A 143 -3.03 -11.76 -9.90
C GLN A 143 -3.37 -12.43 -11.25
N PRO A 144 -3.23 -13.77 -11.41
CA PRO A 144 -3.35 -14.42 -12.71
C PRO A 144 -4.64 -14.10 -13.46
N GLU A 145 -5.79 -14.23 -12.83
CA GLU A 145 -7.10 -14.06 -13.45
C GLU A 145 -7.32 -12.60 -13.89
N LEU A 146 -6.89 -11.65 -13.07
CA LEU A 146 -7.03 -10.23 -13.39
C LEU A 146 -6.00 -9.79 -14.45
N ARG A 147 -4.82 -10.42 -14.50
CA ARG A 147 -3.86 -10.21 -15.58
C ARG A 147 -4.44 -10.64 -16.92
N GLU A 148 -5.08 -11.81 -16.99
CA GLU A 148 -5.74 -12.28 -18.19
C GLU A 148 -6.85 -11.35 -18.63
N LYS A 149 -7.68 -10.91 -17.68
CA LYS A 149 -8.77 -9.96 -17.93
C LYS A 149 -8.33 -8.67 -18.63
N VAL A 150 -7.11 -8.19 -18.34
CA VAL A 150 -6.57 -6.95 -18.92
C VAL A 150 -5.43 -7.17 -19.92
N ALA A 151 -5.19 -8.41 -20.33
CA ALA A 151 -4.07 -8.74 -21.22
C ALA A 151 -4.09 -7.96 -22.54
N SER A 152 -5.27 -7.67 -23.08
CA SER A 152 -5.42 -6.96 -24.34
C SER A 152 -4.94 -5.52 -24.32
N ILE A 153 -5.00 -4.84 -23.15
CA ILE A 153 -4.64 -3.42 -23.03
C ILE A 153 -3.19 -3.20 -22.57
N LEU A 154 -2.52 -4.20 -22.08
CA LEU A 154 -1.14 -4.05 -21.58
C LEU A 154 -0.16 -3.55 -22.65
N PRO A 155 -0.24 -3.98 -23.94
CA PRO A 155 0.60 -3.44 -25.00
C PRO A 155 0.35 -1.94 -25.27
N GLU A 156 -0.80 -1.42 -24.88
CA GLU A 156 -1.15 0.00 -25.02
C GLU A 156 -0.59 0.87 -23.88
N CYS A 157 0.06 0.26 -22.87
CA CYS A 157 0.59 0.95 -21.69
C CYS A 157 2.13 0.94 -21.69
N PRO A 158 2.81 1.72 -22.56
CA PRO A 158 4.26 1.63 -22.78
C PRO A 158 5.12 2.02 -21.59
N ASP A 159 4.56 2.76 -20.64
CA ASP A 159 5.27 3.16 -19.41
C ASP A 159 5.35 2.02 -18.39
N VAL A 160 4.50 0.99 -18.49
CA VAL A 160 4.53 -0.20 -17.64
C VAL A 160 5.73 -1.07 -18.05
N LYS A 161 6.81 -0.94 -17.30
CA LYS A 161 8.06 -1.69 -17.53
C LYS A 161 8.06 -3.06 -16.87
N HIS A 162 7.32 -3.21 -15.78
CA HIS A 162 7.28 -4.44 -15.00
C HIS A 162 5.85 -4.81 -14.63
N ILE A 163 5.50 -6.06 -14.90
CA ILE A 163 4.24 -6.67 -14.47
C ILE A 163 4.61 -7.75 -13.46
N ILE A 164 4.14 -7.58 -12.22
CA ILE A 164 4.35 -8.53 -11.15
C ILE A 164 3.03 -9.28 -10.94
N VAL A 165 3.09 -10.60 -10.93
CA VAL A 165 1.93 -11.45 -10.71
C VAL A 165 2.11 -12.18 -9.39
N VAL A 166 1.17 -11.96 -8.46
CA VAL A 166 1.11 -12.73 -7.22
C VAL A 166 0.45 -14.06 -7.54
N ASN A 167 1.19 -15.13 -7.34
CA ASN A 167 0.69 -16.50 -7.46
C ASN A 167 0.77 -17.18 -6.09
N LYS A 168 -0.34 -17.80 -5.66
CA LYS A 168 -0.42 -18.53 -4.39
C LYS A 168 -0.39 -20.06 -4.65
N ASP A 169 0.42 -20.54 -5.59
CA ASP A 169 0.66 -21.97 -5.78
C ASP A 169 1.62 -22.53 -4.74
#